data_1d34d2bb711e9b55c873b430a9e5dee2
#
_entry.id   1d34d2bb711e9b55c873b430a9e5dee2
#
_cell.length_a   1.000
_cell.length_b   1.000
_cell.length_c   1.000
_cell.angle_alpha   90.00
_cell.angle_beta   90.00
_cell.angle_gamma   90.00
#
_symmetry.space_group_name_H-M   'P 1'
#
loop_
_entity.id
_entity.type
_entity.pdbx_description
1 polymer ?
#
loop_
_entity_poly.entity_id
_entity_poly.type
_entity_poly.pdbx_seq_one_letter_code
_entity_poly.pdbx_strand_id
1 'polypeptide(L)'
;HFGLFHQSFKDGVQNELPDPWLTAHSWAEKTDTVYPVELAGKTYSARLYKLAVTGYEGRTNTLNLFDLDTIDESIVHDGITFDKTDIDKNLTLFLYPDDSDEAGRRLRVYQQYLMVSAGAQLILAECAARGCDYHDLADYAAIQINDTHPSMVIPELIRLLGERGIEFEEAVEIVTKTCAYTNHTILAEALEKWPRAYLDAVVPQLMPIIEKLDALARTRTKDESLAIIDKDDRVHMAHMDIHFTHSTNGVAALHTEILKNSELHGFY
;
A
#
# COMPACT_ATOMS: atom_id res chain seq x y z
N HIS A 1 -5.04 -2.63 -15.07
CA HIS A 1 -5.39 -2.72 -16.48
C HIS A 1 -5.15 -1.40 -17.19
N PHE A 2 -5.69 -0.31 -16.70
CA PHE A 2 -5.48 1.04 -17.22
C PHE A 2 -4.47 1.77 -16.31
N GLY A 3 -3.19 1.41 -16.40
CA GLY A 3 -2.14 1.94 -15.54
C GLY A 3 -1.78 3.40 -15.83
N LEU A 4 -1.95 3.84 -17.08
CA LEU A 4 -1.66 5.18 -17.55
C LEU A 4 -2.86 5.72 -18.34
N PHE A 5 -2.93 7.04 -18.46
CA PHE A 5 -3.92 7.69 -19.30
C PHE A 5 -3.29 8.07 -20.64
N HIS A 6 -4.01 7.78 -21.71
CA HIS A 6 -3.69 8.28 -23.04
C HIS A 6 -4.21 9.71 -23.16
N GLN A 7 -3.31 10.64 -23.49
CA GLN A 7 -3.65 12.04 -23.67
C GLN A 7 -4.15 12.26 -25.10
N SER A 8 -5.31 12.87 -25.25
CA SER A 8 -5.86 13.28 -26.54
C SER A 8 -6.30 14.74 -26.52
N PHE A 9 -6.39 15.36 -27.71
CA PHE A 9 -6.89 16.73 -27.85
C PHE A 9 -8.14 16.73 -28.71
N LYS A 10 -9.21 17.33 -28.20
CA LYS A 10 -10.45 17.53 -28.92
C LYS A 10 -10.91 18.98 -28.71
N ASP A 11 -11.16 19.70 -29.83
CA ASP A 11 -11.61 21.08 -29.82
C ASP A 11 -10.70 22.02 -28.98
N GLY A 12 -9.38 21.77 -29.00
CA GLY A 12 -8.38 22.53 -28.24
C GLY A 12 -8.31 22.21 -26.76
N VAL A 13 -9.08 21.22 -26.27
CA VAL A 13 -9.09 20.77 -24.88
C VAL A 13 -8.36 19.44 -24.78
N GLN A 14 -7.48 19.30 -23.78
CA GLN A 14 -6.83 18.04 -23.45
C GLN A 14 -7.84 17.13 -22.74
N ASN A 15 -7.89 15.87 -23.20
CA ASN A 15 -8.73 14.83 -22.62
C ASN A 15 -7.86 13.63 -22.26
N GLU A 16 -8.18 12.98 -21.14
CA GLU A 16 -7.58 11.74 -20.71
C GLU A 16 -8.48 10.57 -21.10
N LEU A 17 -7.87 9.55 -21.71
CA LEU A 17 -8.53 8.31 -22.09
C LEU A 17 -7.80 7.14 -21.43
N PRO A 18 -8.48 6.01 -21.14
CA PRO A 18 -7.82 4.82 -20.65
C PRO A 18 -6.77 4.30 -21.63
N ASP A 19 -5.61 3.89 -21.13
CA ASP A 19 -4.59 3.19 -21.91
C ASP A 19 -4.50 1.73 -21.47
N PRO A 20 -5.07 0.76 -22.23
CA PRO A 20 -5.17 -0.65 -21.83
C PRO A 20 -3.83 -1.38 -21.98
N TRP A 21 -2.82 -0.98 -21.23
CA TRP A 21 -1.45 -1.45 -21.37
C TRP A 21 -1.26 -2.95 -21.06
N LEU A 22 -2.03 -3.51 -20.13
CA LEU A 22 -1.90 -4.93 -19.75
C LEU A 22 -2.40 -5.86 -20.85
N THR A 23 -3.51 -5.51 -21.50
CA THR A 23 -4.11 -6.32 -22.58
C THR A 23 -3.52 -5.99 -23.94
N ALA A 24 -3.18 -4.73 -24.21
CA ALA A 24 -2.60 -4.30 -25.47
C ALA A 24 -1.09 -4.57 -25.56
N HIS A 25 -0.39 -4.62 -24.43
CA HIS A 25 1.07 -4.75 -24.35
C HIS A 25 1.46 -5.78 -23.29
N SER A 26 1.39 -7.08 -23.60
CA SER A 26 1.64 -8.17 -22.65
C SER A 26 3.13 -8.27 -22.25
N TRP A 27 3.67 -7.27 -21.57
CA TRP A 27 5.03 -7.31 -21.03
C TRP A 27 5.11 -8.07 -19.70
N ALA A 28 3.98 -8.21 -19.02
CA ALA A 28 3.89 -8.90 -17.76
C ALA A 28 3.57 -10.38 -17.98
N GLU A 29 4.41 -11.24 -17.40
CA GLU A 29 4.20 -12.69 -17.40
C GLU A 29 3.16 -13.06 -16.34
N LYS A 30 2.01 -13.61 -16.75
CA LYS A 30 1.01 -14.17 -15.86
C LYS A 30 1.53 -15.47 -15.25
N THR A 31 1.57 -15.57 -13.93
CA THR A 31 1.99 -16.79 -13.22
C THR A 31 0.79 -17.58 -12.70
N ASP A 32 1.03 -18.82 -12.26
CA ASP A 32 0.01 -19.64 -11.57
C ASP A 32 -0.09 -19.32 -10.06
N THR A 33 0.82 -18.49 -9.54
CA THR A 33 0.83 -18.15 -8.12
C THR A 33 -0.27 -17.16 -7.80
N VAL A 34 -1.07 -17.47 -6.77
CA VAL A 34 -2.10 -16.60 -6.23
C VAL A 34 -1.96 -16.47 -4.72
N TYR A 35 -2.26 -15.28 -4.20
CA TYR A 35 -2.30 -15.01 -2.77
C TYR A 35 -3.72 -14.66 -2.35
N PRO A 36 -4.26 -15.30 -1.29
CA PRO A 36 -5.56 -14.93 -0.75
C PRO A 36 -5.45 -13.61 0.01
N VAL A 37 -6.37 -12.68 -0.27
CA VAL A 37 -6.45 -11.39 0.40
C VAL A 37 -7.87 -11.18 0.91
N GLU A 38 -8.02 -10.98 2.21
CA GLU A 38 -9.31 -10.73 2.85
C GLU A 38 -9.66 -9.24 2.78
N LEU A 39 -10.75 -8.91 2.12
CA LEU A 39 -11.27 -7.57 1.96
C LEU A 39 -12.76 -7.56 2.25
N ALA A 40 -13.21 -6.76 3.23
CA ALA A 40 -14.62 -6.63 3.60
C ALA A 40 -15.32 -7.98 3.86
N GLY A 41 -14.60 -8.92 4.50
CA GLY A 41 -15.12 -10.25 4.82
C GLY A 41 -15.21 -11.21 3.62
N LYS A 42 -14.61 -10.87 2.47
CA LYS A 42 -14.53 -11.72 1.28
C LYS A 42 -13.06 -11.96 0.92
N THR A 43 -12.76 -13.21 0.51
CA THR A 43 -11.41 -13.57 0.02
C THR A 43 -11.29 -13.28 -1.47
N TYR A 44 -10.27 -12.53 -1.84
CA TYR A 44 -9.87 -12.27 -3.23
C TYR A 44 -8.59 -13.03 -3.55
N SER A 45 -8.49 -13.55 -4.77
CA SER A 45 -7.31 -14.29 -5.25
C SER A 45 -6.40 -13.36 -6.06
N ALA A 46 -5.43 -12.74 -5.39
CA ALA A 46 -4.45 -11.86 -6.02
C ALA A 46 -3.43 -12.70 -6.81
N ARG A 47 -3.52 -12.67 -8.14
CA ARG A 47 -2.60 -13.38 -9.03
C ARG A 47 -1.34 -12.59 -9.25
N LEU A 48 -0.19 -13.26 -9.10
CA LEU A 48 1.11 -12.67 -9.35
C LEU A 48 1.40 -12.57 -10.86
N TYR A 49 1.81 -11.37 -11.28
CA TYR A 49 2.41 -11.08 -12.59
C TYR A 49 3.83 -10.62 -12.39
N LYS A 50 4.72 -11.04 -13.30
CA LYS A 50 6.14 -10.66 -13.28
C LYS A 50 6.49 -9.84 -14.49
N LEU A 51 7.15 -8.71 -14.27
CA LEU A 51 7.70 -7.88 -15.32
C LEU A 51 9.22 -7.80 -15.18
N ALA A 52 9.94 -8.24 -16.19
CA ALA A 52 11.39 -8.17 -16.23
C ALA A 52 11.85 -6.74 -16.55
N VAL A 53 12.65 -6.16 -15.67
CA VAL A 53 13.28 -4.85 -15.87
C VAL A 53 14.77 -5.08 -16.09
N THR A 54 15.18 -5.10 -17.36
CA THR A 54 16.57 -5.36 -17.75
C THR A 54 17.39 -4.10 -17.64
N GLY A 55 18.49 -4.19 -16.92
CA GLY A 55 19.48 -3.14 -16.76
C GLY A 55 20.76 -3.40 -17.55
N TYR A 56 21.85 -2.73 -17.16
CA TYR A 56 23.17 -2.90 -17.77
C TYR A 56 23.76 -4.29 -17.46
N GLU A 57 24.65 -4.77 -18.35
CA GLU A 57 25.42 -6.01 -18.17
C GLU A 57 24.58 -7.27 -17.95
N GLY A 58 23.37 -7.31 -18.51
CA GLY A 58 22.48 -8.48 -18.42
C GLY A 58 21.84 -8.69 -17.04
N ARG A 59 21.97 -7.74 -16.12
CA ARG A 59 21.23 -7.77 -14.86
C ARG A 59 19.75 -7.49 -15.11
N THR A 60 18.90 -8.27 -14.50
CA THR A 60 17.44 -8.10 -14.59
C THR A 60 16.84 -8.11 -13.20
N ASN A 61 16.08 -7.07 -12.87
CA ASN A 61 15.20 -7.03 -11.72
C ASN A 61 13.81 -7.49 -12.12
N THR A 62 13.06 -8.04 -11.18
CA THR A 62 11.67 -8.41 -11.39
C THR A 62 10.76 -7.46 -10.65
N LEU A 63 9.85 -6.82 -11.37
CA LEU A 63 8.73 -6.10 -10.78
C LEU A 63 7.59 -7.10 -10.62
N ASN A 64 7.10 -7.25 -9.39
CA ASN A 64 5.98 -8.13 -9.05
C ASN A 64 4.71 -7.27 -8.95
N LEU A 65 3.70 -7.64 -9.72
CA LEU A 65 2.39 -6.97 -9.78
C LEU A 65 1.31 -7.98 -9.44
N PHE A 66 0.17 -7.49 -8.98
CA PHE A 66 -0.96 -8.36 -8.63
C PHE A 66 -2.22 -7.91 -9.33
N ASP A 67 -3.01 -8.89 -9.77
CA ASP A 67 -4.27 -8.68 -10.48
C ASP A 67 -5.31 -9.70 -10.04
N LEU A 68 -6.57 -9.43 -10.34
CA LEU A 68 -7.68 -10.36 -10.16
C LEU A 68 -8.15 -10.90 -11.52
N ASP A 69 -8.35 -12.20 -11.62
CA ASP A 69 -8.89 -12.82 -12.85
C ASP A 69 -10.35 -12.40 -13.15
N THR A 70 -11.00 -11.67 -12.23
CA THR A 70 -12.39 -11.22 -12.35
C THR A 70 -12.54 -9.81 -12.93
N ILE A 71 -11.44 -9.09 -13.14
CA ILE A 71 -11.47 -7.72 -13.65
C ILE A 71 -12.09 -7.67 -15.05
N ASP A 72 -12.96 -6.70 -15.26
CA ASP A 72 -13.73 -6.55 -16.49
C ASP A 72 -13.55 -5.14 -17.09
N GLU A 73 -12.69 -5.03 -18.11
CA GLU A 73 -12.45 -3.76 -18.81
C GLU A 73 -13.68 -3.21 -19.51
N SER A 74 -14.68 -4.07 -19.81
CA SER A 74 -15.88 -3.67 -20.54
C SER A 74 -16.84 -2.80 -19.75
N ILE A 75 -16.66 -2.70 -18.42
CA ILE A 75 -17.48 -1.84 -17.56
C ILE A 75 -17.11 -0.35 -17.66
N VAL A 76 -15.98 -0.03 -18.29
CA VAL A 76 -15.54 1.36 -18.47
C VAL A 76 -16.27 2.00 -19.64
N HIS A 77 -16.87 3.18 -19.41
CA HIS A 77 -17.60 3.95 -20.41
C HIS A 77 -17.33 5.43 -20.20
N ASP A 78 -17.69 6.25 -21.21
CA ASP A 78 -17.55 7.71 -21.18
C ASP A 78 -16.15 8.18 -20.72
N GLY A 79 -15.10 7.57 -21.29
CA GLY A 79 -13.72 7.85 -20.92
C GLY A 79 -13.20 6.97 -19.80
N ILE A 80 -13.34 7.40 -18.54
CA ILE A 80 -12.80 6.72 -17.36
C ILE A 80 -13.88 6.40 -16.31
N THR A 81 -15.16 6.43 -16.70
CA THR A 81 -16.29 6.20 -15.78
C THR A 81 -16.61 4.72 -15.63
N PHE A 82 -16.84 4.30 -14.42
CA PHE A 82 -17.26 2.92 -14.07
C PHE A 82 -17.94 2.90 -12.69
N ASP A 83 -18.65 1.83 -12.38
CA ASP A 83 -19.21 1.60 -11.04
C ASP A 83 -18.09 1.27 -10.04
N LYS A 84 -17.76 2.22 -9.17
CA LYS A 84 -16.72 2.08 -8.14
C LYS A 84 -17.08 1.10 -7.03
N THR A 85 -18.34 0.65 -6.95
CA THR A 85 -18.81 -0.26 -5.90
C THR A 85 -18.70 -1.74 -6.30
N ASP A 86 -18.57 -2.06 -7.58
CA ASP A 86 -18.39 -3.43 -8.09
C ASP A 86 -16.91 -3.85 -7.97
N ILE A 87 -16.46 -4.06 -6.73
CA ILE A 87 -15.06 -4.37 -6.39
C ILE A 87 -14.54 -5.59 -7.15
N ASP A 88 -15.37 -6.59 -7.39
CA ASP A 88 -14.98 -7.80 -8.09
C ASP A 88 -14.49 -7.54 -9.52
N LYS A 89 -15.03 -6.50 -10.16
CA LYS A 89 -14.72 -6.18 -11.55
C LYS A 89 -13.79 -4.98 -11.72
N ASN A 90 -13.64 -4.14 -10.69
CA ASN A 90 -12.95 -2.88 -10.84
C ASN A 90 -11.67 -2.73 -10.01
N LEU A 91 -11.37 -3.64 -9.07
CA LEU A 91 -10.36 -3.43 -8.03
C LEU A 91 -8.98 -3.06 -8.57
N THR A 92 -8.54 -3.67 -9.67
CA THR A 92 -7.25 -3.37 -10.31
C THR A 92 -7.39 -2.69 -11.67
N LEU A 93 -8.59 -2.16 -11.96
CA LEU A 93 -8.92 -1.63 -13.28
C LEU A 93 -8.13 -0.35 -13.60
N PHE A 94 -8.08 0.60 -12.67
CA PHE A 94 -7.31 1.84 -12.79
C PHE A 94 -6.30 1.99 -11.67
N LEU A 95 -5.10 2.47 -12.00
CA LEU A 95 -4.04 2.75 -11.01
C LEU A 95 -4.48 3.88 -10.06
N TYR A 96 -5.06 4.95 -10.59
CA TYR A 96 -5.60 6.08 -9.84
C TYR A 96 -7.06 6.31 -10.23
N PRO A 97 -8.01 5.64 -9.55
CA PRO A 97 -9.42 5.91 -9.77
C PRO A 97 -9.77 7.30 -9.25
N ASP A 98 -10.83 7.91 -9.82
CA ASP A 98 -11.38 9.15 -9.28
C ASP A 98 -11.84 8.92 -7.82
N ASP A 99 -11.27 9.69 -6.88
CA ASP A 99 -11.52 9.61 -5.44
C ASP A 99 -12.22 10.87 -4.89
N SER A 100 -12.86 11.62 -5.76
CA SER A 100 -13.66 12.81 -5.38
C SER A 100 -14.85 12.44 -4.51
N ASP A 101 -15.39 11.23 -4.64
CA ASP A 101 -16.49 10.70 -3.84
C ASP A 101 -16.05 9.63 -2.81
N GLU A 102 -16.98 9.20 -1.95
CA GLU A 102 -16.71 8.21 -0.92
C GLU A 102 -16.37 6.84 -1.50
N ALA A 103 -17.06 6.42 -2.57
CA ALA A 103 -16.82 5.13 -3.19
C ALA A 103 -15.41 5.05 -3.77
N GLY A 104 -14.94 6.12 -4.44
CA GLY A 104 -13.58 6.21 -4.94
C GLY A 104 -12.52 6.20 -3.83
N ARG A 105 -12.75 6.94 -2.73
CA ARG A 105 -11.85 6.89 -1.57
C ARG A 105 -11.77 5.51 -0.94
N ARG A 106 -12.90 4.81 -0.80
CA ARG A 106 -12.91 3.42 -0.31
C ARG A 106 -12.21 2.49 -1.29
N LEU A 107 -12.44 2.63 -2.60
CA LEU A 107 -11.76 1.83 -3.62
C LEU A 107 -10.23 1.95 -3.51
N ARG A 108 -9.69 3.15 -3.21
CA ARG A 108 -8.25 3.31 -2.95
C ARG A 108 -7.77 2.47 -1.77
N VAL A 109 -8.53 2.40 -0.67
CA VAL A 109 -8.17 1.55 0.48
C VAL A 109 -8.17 0.07 0.07
N TYR A 110 -9.16 -0.38 -0.70
CA TYR A 110 -9.17 -1.73 -1.27
C TYR A 110 -7.92 -2.02 -2.11
N GLN A 111 -7.57 -1.11 -3.02
CA GLN A 111 -6.42 -1.26 -3.91
C GLN A 111 -5.10 -1.33 -3.14
N GLN A 112 -4.90 -0.40 -2.20
CA GLN A 112 -3.70 -0.35 -1.38
C GLN A 112 -3.52 -1.66 -0.60
N TYR A 113 -4.57 -2.14 0.05
CA TYR A 113 -4.45 -3.34 0.84
C TYR A 113 -4.29 -4.61 -0.01
N LEU A 114 -4.95 -4.72 -1.17
CA LEU A 114 -4.72 -5.85 -2.09
C LEU A 114 -3.23 -6.00 -2.41
N MET A 115 -2.58 -4.90 -2.82
CA MET A 115 -1.16 -4.89 -3.19
C MET A 115 -0.26 -5.17 -1.99
N VAL A 116 -0.55 -4.56 -0.85
CA VAL A 116 0.21 -4.72 0.39
C VAL A 116 0.15 -6.16 0.90
N SER A 117 -1.05 -6.73 1.02
CA SER A 117 -1.21 -8.09 1.56
C SER A 117 -0.59 -9.14 0.64
N ALA A 118 -0.85 -9.06 -0.67
CA ALA A 118 -0.24 -9.98 -1.63
C ALA A 118 1.29 -9.82 -1.66
N GLY A 119 1.80 -8.59 -1.63
CA GLY A 119 3.23 -8.30 -1.58
C GLY A 119 3.91 -8.82 -0.32
N ALA A 120 3.30 -8.62 0.85
CA ALA A 120 3.81 -9.13 2.12
C ALA A 120 3.87 -10.67 2.14
N GLN A 121 2.83 -11.33 1.65
CA GLN A 121 2.79 -12.79 1.53
C GLN A 121 3.88 -13.31 0.59
N LEU A 122 4.10 -12.65 -0.56
CA LEU A 122 5.19 -12.98 -1.48
C LEU A 122 6.55 -12.85 -0.80
N ILE A 123 6.82 -11.73 -0.11
CA ILE A 123 8.08 -11.49 0.59
C ILE A 123 8.34 -12.59 1.64
N LEU A 124 7.34 -12.90 2.47
CA LEU A 124 7.47 -13.95 3.47
C LEU A 124 7.71 -15.33 2.85
N ALA A 125 7.04 -15.67 1.76
CA ALA A 125 7.24 -16.93 1.05
C ALA A 125 8.65 -17.02 0.46
N GLU A 126 9.17 -15.96 -0.15
CA GLU A 126 10.52 -15.92 -0.70
C GLU A 126 11.59 -15.95 0.39
N CYS A 127 11.36 -15.32 1.54
CA CYS A 127 12.26 -15.41 2.70
C CYS A 127 12.31 -16.83 3.26
N ALA A 128 11.14 -17.48 3.44
CA ALA A 128 11.06 -18.87 3.88
C ALA A 128 11.79 -19.82 2.91
N ALA A 129 11.65 -19.64 1.61
CA ALA A 129 12.35 -20.44 0.60
C ALA A 129 13.87 -20.29 0.68
N ARG A 130 14.38 -19.20 1.27
CA ARG A 130 15.81 -18.98 1.55
C ARG A 130 16.24 -19.42 2.95
N GLY A 131 15.34 -20.04 3.73
CA GLY A 131 15.63 -20.59 5.07
C GLY A 131 15.39 -19.62 6.22
N CYS A 132 14.68 -18.51 6.02
CA CYS A 132 14.27 -17.61 7.09
C CYS A 132 13.20 -18.27 7.97
N ASP A 133 13.36 -18.18 9.29
CA ASP A 133 12.36 -18.60 10.29
C ASP A 133 11.42 -17.48 10.74
N TYR A 134 11.53 -16.31 10.10
CA TYR A 134 10.84 -15.05 10.33
C TYR A 134 11.27 -14.26 11.59
N HIS A 135 11.88 -14.83 12.59
CA HIS A 135 12.46 -14.10 13.72
C HIS A 135 13.60 -13.18 13.26
N ASP A 136 14.33 -13.60 12.23
CA ASP A 136 15.42 -12.87 11.59
C ASP A 136 15.02 -12.25 10.24
N LEU A 137 13.75 -11.90 10.05
CA LEU A 137 13.23 -11.38 8.78
C LEU A 137 14.03 -10.20 8.24
N ALA A 138 14.50 -9.30 9.10
CA ALA A 138 15.30 -8.13 8.73
C ALA A 138 16.66 -8.49 8.09
N ASP A 139 17.19 -9.70 8.31
CA ASP A 139 18.40 -10.18 7.66
C ASP A 139 18.14 -10.72 6.24
N TYR A 140 16.88 -11.00 5.91
CA TYR A 140 16.44 -11.57 4.64
C TYR A 140 15.71 -10.60 3.74
N ALA A 141 15.05 -9.58 4.30
CA ALA A 141 14.25 -8.61 3.57
C ALA A 141 14.47 -7.19 4.09
N ALA A 142 14.46 -6.24 3.16
CA ALA A 142 14.34 -4.81 3.44
C ALA A 142 13.12 -4.28 2.68
N ILE A 143 12.19 -3.66 3.39
CA ILE A 143 10.96 -3.12 2.82
C ILE A 143 11.02 -1.61 2.87
N GLN A 144 11.01 -0.98 1.70
CA GLN A 144 10.93 0.47 1.60
C GLN A 144 9.47 0.88 1.36
N ILE A 145 8.86 1.52 2.35
CA ILE A 145 7.54 2.14 2.24
C ILE A 145 7.71 3.42 1.42
N ASN A 146 7.16 3.42 0.21
CA ASN A 146 7.34 4.50 -0.75
C ASN A 146 6.09 5.39 -0.73
N ASP A 147 6.15 6.53 -0.03
CA ASP A 147 5.01 7.32 0.38
C ASP A 147 4.04 6.55 1.31
N THR A 148 2.84 7.05 1.56
CA THR A 148 1.88 6.46 2.49
C THR A 148 0.98 5.38 1.89
N HIS A 149 0.99 5.20 0.57
CA HIS A 149 0.15 4.22 -0.12
C HIS A 149 0.34 2.78 0.38
N PRO A 150 1.58 2.28 0.66
CA PRO A 150 1.78 0.94 1.18
C PRO A 150 1.90 0.85 2.71
N SER A 151 1.57 1.89 3.48
CA SER A 151 1.74 1.92 4.95
C SER A 151 1.07 0.76 5.69
N MET A 152 -0.03 0.23 5.14
CA MET A 152 -0.70 -0.95 5.71
C MET A 152 0.18 -2.20 5.75
N VAL A 153 1.37 -2.19 5.14
CA VAL A 153 2.34 -3.29 5.25
C VAL A 153 2.79 -3.52 6.70
N ILE A 154 2.84 -2.47 7.52
CA ILE A 154 3.22 -2.58 8.93
C ILE A 154 2.23 -3.46 9.70
N PRO A 155 0.95 -3.11 9.83
CA PRO A 155 -0.02 -3.96 10.54
C PRO A 155 -0.26 -5.30 9.84
N GLU A 156 -0.15 -5.37 8.50
CA GLU A 156 -0.32 -6.63 7.78
C GLU A 156 0.81 -7.62 8.05
N LEU A 157 2.07 -7.18 8.06
CA LEU A 157 3.18 -8.06 8.43
C LEU A 157 3.07 -8.53 9.87
N ILE A 158 2.68 -7.66 10.81
CA ILE A 158 2.44 -8.04 12.21
C ILE A 158 1.36 -9.13 12.27
N ARG A 159 0.26 -8.95 11.53
CA ARG A 159 -0.83 -9.94 11.44
C ARG A 159 -0.32 -11.29 10.90
N LEU A 160 0.41 -11.26 9.78
CA LEU A 160 0.93 -12.46 9.13
C LEU A 160 1.99 -13.18 9.97
N LEU A 161 2.81 -12.44 10.72
CA LEU A 161 3.77 -13.00 11.67
C LEU A 161 3.04 -13.64 12.87
N GLY A 162 1.97 -12.98 13.37
CA GLY A 162 1.12 -13.53 14.42
C GLY A 162 0.45 -14.85 14.03
N GLU A 163 -0.02 -14.99 12.78
CA GLU A 163 -0.53 -16.27 12.25
C GLU A 163 0.52 -17.39 12.22
N ARG A 164 1.81 -17.03 12.28
CA ARG A 164 2.95 -17.94 12.35
C ARG A 164 3.48 -18.18 13.76
N GLY A 165 2.74 -17.68 14.77
CA GLY A 165 3.04 -17.90 16.18
C GLY A 165 4.03 -16.90 16.79
N ILE A 166 4.36 -15.80 16.10
CA ILE A 166 5.20 -14.72 16.66
C ILE A 166 4.32 -13.78 17.46
N GLU A 167 4.68 -13.54 18.72
CA GLU A 167 3.94 -12.64 19.60
C GLU A 167 3.97 -11.19 19.12
N PHE A 168 2.95 -10.42 19.49
CA PHE A 168 2.75 -9.06 18.96
C PHE A 168 3.96 -8.15 19.16
N GLU A 169 4.52 -8.13 20.37
CA GLU A 169 5.65 -7.27 20.73
C GLU A 169 6.89 -7.60 19.88
N GLU A 170 7.18 -8.88 19.69
CA GLU A 170 8.28 -9.35 18.84
C GLU A 170 8.00 -9.04 17.37
N ALA A 171 6.78 -9.26 16.88
CA ALA A 171 6.39 -8.93 15.52
C ALA A 171 6.58 -7.43 15.22
N VAL A 172 6.23 -6.54 16.17
CA VAL A 172 6.48 -5.10 16.05
C VAL A 172 7.98 -4.80 15.92
N GLU A 173 8.84 -5.44 16.72
CA GLU A 173 10.30 -5.26 16.61
C GLU A 173 10.85 -5.72 15.26
N ILE A 174 10.42 -6.91 14.80
CA ILE A 174 10.82 -7.47 13.50
C ILE A 174 10.42 -6.52 12.37
N VAL A 175 9.17 -6.09 12.35
CA VAL A 175 8.64 -5.19 11.30
C VAL A 175 9.34 -3.84 11.33
N THR A 176 9.58 -3.28 12.53
CA THR A 176 10.32 -2.02 12.68
C THR A 176 11.73 -2.11 12.11
N LYS A 177 12.43 -3.22 12.31
CA LYS A 177 13.78 -3.45 11.77
C LYS A 177 13.78 -3.71 10.25
N THR A 178 12.71 -4.28 9.73
CA THR A 178 12.58 -4.67 8.31
C THR A 178 12.14 -3.51 7.42
N CYS A 179 11.34 -2.57 7.96
CA CYS A 179 10.72 -1.49 7.20
C CYS A 179 11.46 -0.16 7.36
N ALA A 180 11.51 0.62 6.27
CA ALA A 180 11.92 2.01 6.25
C ALA A 180 10.89 2.82 5.46
N TYR A 181 10.77 4.12 5.74
CA TYR A 181 9.79 5.00 5.14
C TYR A 181 10.44 6.15 4.35
N THR A 182 10.02 6.34 3.12
CA THR A 182 10.35 7.52 2.31
C THR A 182 9.11 8.33 2.03
N ASN A 183 9.09 9.57 2.50
CA ASN A 183 8.02 10.51 2.22
C ASN A 183 8.27 11.24 0.90
N HIS A 184 7.26 11.27 0.02
CA HIS A 184 7.27 11.98 -1.27
C HIS A 184 6.39 13.24 -1.25
N THR A 185 5.60 13.44 -0.20
CA THR A 185 4.56 14.46 -0.11
C THR A 185 4.89 15.49 0.95
N ILE A 186 4.88 16.79 0.58
CA ILE A 186 5.13 17.91 1.49
C ILE A 186 3.86 18.67 1.91
N LEU A 187 2.73 18.40 1.25
CA LEU A 187 1.46 19.05 1.57
C LEU A 187 0.71 18.24 2.62
N ALA A 188 0.32 18.89 3.71
CA ALA A 188 -0.45 18.29 4.80
C ALA A 188 -1.71 17.57 4.34
N GLU A 189 -2.38 18.18 3.35
CA GLU A 189 -3.64 17.65 2.80
C GLU A 189 -3.45 16.35 2.05
N ALA A 190 -2.24 16.08 1.56
CA ALA A 190 -1.91 14.89 0.78
C ALA A 190 -1.25 13.77 1.61
N LEU A 191 -0.96 14.02 2.90
CA LEU A 191 -0.64 12.96 3.86
C LEU A 191 -1.90 12.17 4.18
N GLU A 192 -1.98 10.93 3.74
CA GLU A 192 -3.20 10.12 3.84
C GLU A 192 -3.65 9.92 5.28
N LYS A 193 -4.90 10.27 5.53
CA LYS A 193 -5.61 10.08 6.81
C LYS A 193 -6.94 9.42 6.48
N TRP A 194 -7.06 8.14 6.77
CA TRP A 194 -8.28 7.41 6.48
C TRP A 194 -9.25 7.47 7.67
N PRO A 195 -10.54 7.77 7.45
CA PRO A 195 -11.55 7.56 8.48
C PRO A 195 -11.48 6.11 8.96
N ARG A 196 -11.44 5.90 10.27
CA ARG A 196 -11.45 4.56 10.88
C ARG A 196 -12.55 3.70 10.29
N ALA A 197 -13.73 4.25 10.08
CA ALA A 197 -14.87 3.54 9.49
C ALA A 197 -14.57 2.94 8.10
N TYR A 198 -13.65 3.52 7.32
CA TYR A 198 -13.24 2.92 6.05
C TYR A 198 -12.37 1.68 6.26
N LEU A 199 -11.44 1.74 7.21
CA LEU A 199 -10.58 0.62 7.55
C LEU A 199 -11.38 -0.50 8.22
N ASP A 200 -12.30 -0.17 9.14
CA ASP A 200 -13.23 -1.15 9.75
C ASP A 200 -14.08 -1.86 8.69
N ALA A 201 -14.51 -1.15 7.65
CA ALA A 201 -15.33 -1.74 6.60
C ALA A 201 -14.52 -2.59 5.60
N VAL A 202 -13.29 -2.18 5.27
CA VAL A 202 -12.49 -2.80 4.20
C VAL A 202 -11.49 -3.82 4.75
N VAL A 203 -10.82 -3.50 5.87
CA VAL A 203 -9.75 -4.30 6.46
C VAL A 203 -9.93 -4.48 7.99
N PRO A 204 -11.10 -5.00 8.43
CA PRO A 204 -11.42 -5.10 9.86
C PRO A 204 -10.37 -5.91 10.62
N GLN A 205 -9.68 -6.84 9.98
CA GLN A 205 -8.63 -7.66 10.57
C GLN A 205 -7.38 -6.87 10.99
N LEU A 206 -7.15 -5.68 10.41
CA LEU A 206 -6.01 -4.82 10.77
C LEU A 206 -6.32 -3.88 11.94
N MET A 207 -7.58 -3.51 12.14
CA MET A 207 -7.93 -2.50 13.15
C MET A 207 -7.47 -2.84 14.57
N PRO A 208 -7.62 -4.08 15.09
CA PRO A 208 -7.11 -4.42 16.41
C PRO A 208 -5.59 -4.26 16.53
N ILE A 209 -4.86 -4.46 15.45
CA ILE A 209 -3.39 -4.27 15.40
C ILE A 209 -3.07 -2.77 15.37
N ILE A 210 -3.74 -1.99 14.54
CA ILE A 210 -3.57 -0.53 14.46
C ILE A 210 -3.87 0.12 15.81
N GLU A 211 -4.91 -0.30 16.51
CA GLU A 211 -5.23 0.18 17.88
C GLU A 211 -4.11 -0.13 18.89
N LYS A 212 -3.53 -1.33 18.82
CA LYS A 212 -2.39 -1.68 19.67
C LYS A 212 -1.14 -0.86 19.31
N LEU A 213 -0.91 -0.60 18.03
CA LEU A 213 0.17 0.26 17.56
C LEU A 213 -0.03 1.71 18.04
N ASP A 214 -1.25 2.25 17.96
CA ASP A 214 -1.56 3.59 18.49
C ASP A 214 -1.33 3.66 20.01
N ALA A 215 -1.80 2.66 20.75
CA ALA A 215 -1.56 2.59 22.20
C ALA A 215 -0.05 2.56 22.52
N LEU A 216 0.74 1.80 21.75
CA LEU A 216 2.18 1.73 21.91
C LEU A 216 2.87 3.05 21.53
N ALA A 217 2.45 3.71 20.47
CA ALA A 217 2.96 5.02 20.05
C ALA A 217 2.74 6.08 21.15
N ARG A 218 1.56 6.09 21.79
CA ARG A 218 1.21 6.98 22.92
C ARG A 218 2.05 6.73 24.17
N THR A 219 2.68 5.57 24.33
CA THR A 219 3.66 5.36 25.41
C THR A 219 5.00 6.03 25.13
N ARG A 220 5.34 6.25 23.85
CA ARG A 220 6.61 6.83 23.42
C ARG A 220 6.61 8.36 23.44
N THR A 221 5.43 8.96 23.24
CA THR A 221 5.26 10.41 23.25
C THR A 221 3.98 10.80 23.98
N LYS A 222 4.01 11.99 24.64
CA LYS A 222 2.82 12.58 25.24
C LYS A 222 2.12 13.59 24.32
N ASP A 223 2.68 13.82 23.14
CA ASP A 223 2.12 14.72 22.16
C ASP A 223 1.01 14.02 21.37
N GLU A 224 -0.23 14.37 21.67
CA GLU A 224 -1.41 13.82 21.02
C GLU A 224 -1.46 14.11 19.52
N SER A 225 -0.73 15.11 19.03
CA SER A 225 -0.66 15.41 17.60
C SER A 225 0.11 14.35 16.81
N LEU A 226 0.90 13.51 17.47
CA LEU A 226 1.69 12.43 16.89
C LEU A 226 1.01 11.06 16.97
N ALA A 227 -0.22 11.02 17.49
CA ALA A 227 -1.00 9.79 17.56
C ALA A 227 -1.29 9.21 16.18
N ILE A 228 -1.39 7.89 16.08
CA ILE A 228 -1.79 7.22 14.85
C ILE A 228 -3.28 7.41 14.62
N ILE A 229 -4.10 7.26 15.66
CA ILE A 229 -5.54 7.52 15.59
C ILE A 229 -5.81 8.87 16.25
N ASP A 230 -6.27 9.85 15.47
CA ASP A 230 -6.54 11.19 15.98
C ASP A 230 -7.91 11.30 16.69
N LYS A 231 -8.16 12.47 17.30
CA LYS A 231 -9.42 12.78 18.00
C LYS A 231 -10.67 12.76 17.09
N ASP A 232 -10.50 12.87 15.79
CA ASP A 232 -11.55 12.85 14.77
C ASP A 232 -11.74 11.43 14.19
N ASP A 233 -11.17 10.42 14.88
CA ASP A 233 -11.23 9.00 14.52
C ASP A 233 -10.68 8.71 13.12
N ARG A 234 -9.55 9.37 12.77
CA ARG A 234 -8.83 9.15 11.52
C ARG A 234 -7.47 8.51 11.79
N VAL A 235 -7.09 7.56 10.97
CA VAL A 235 -5.82 6.86 11.03
C VAL A 235 -4.80 7.57 10.14
N HIS A 236 -3.73 8.09 10.76
CA HIS A 236 -2.63 8.79 10.10
C HIS A 236 -1.59 7.78 9.62
N MET A 237 -1.53 7.55 8.32
CA MET A 237 -0.64 6.55 7.73
C MET A 237 0.83 6.92 7.94
N ALA A 238 1.23 8.17 7.68
CA ALA A 238 2.60 8.62 7.91
C ALA A 238 3.06 8.53 9.38
N HIS A 239 2.16 8.78 10.36
CA HIS A 239 2.50 8.62 11.77
C HIS A 239 2.82 7.16 12.09
N MET A 240 2.03 6.22 11.58
CA MET A 240 2.28 4.80 11.75
C MET A 240 3.64 4.41 11.15
N ASP A 241 3.97 4.90 9.95
CA ASP A 241 5.25 4.65 9.30
C ASP A 241 6.42 5.17 10.13
N ILE A 242 6.35 6.41 10.63
CA ILE A 242 7.43 7.02 11.42
C ILE A 242 7.62 6.29 12.76
N HIS A 243 6.55 5.91 13.43
CA HIS A 243 6.65 5.20 14.71
C HIS A 243 7.24 3.78 14.60
N PHE A 244 7.00 3.09 13.47
CA PHE A 244 7.26 1.66 13.33
C PHE A 244 8.13 1.28 12.13
N THR A 245 9.01 2.19 11.71
CA THR A 245 10.12 1.92 10.80
C THR A 245 11.45 2.30 11.45
N HIS A 246 12.56 1.70 10.99
CA HIS A 246 13.88 2.01 11.52
C HIS A 246 14.45 3.34 11.02
N SER A 247 13.90 3.88 9.92
CA SER A 247 14.34 5.15 9.36
C SER A 247 13.26 5.82 8.52
N THR A 248 13.28 7.15 8.53
CA THR A 248 12.40 8.00 7.71
C THR A 248 13.25 9.02 6.96
N ASN A 249 13.00 9.19 5.66
CA ASN A 249 13.62 10.22 4.85
C ASN A 249 12.64 10.88 3.88
N GLY A 250 12.93 12.11 3.48
CA GLY A 250 12.33 12.75 2.31
C GLY A 250 13.17 12.47 1.05
N VAL A 251 12.60 12.70 -0.11
CA VAL A 251 13.24 12.42 -1.43
C VAL A 251 14.39 13.35 -1.78
N ALA A 252 14.58 14.45 -1.04
CA ALA A 252 15.69 15.39 -1.17
C ALA A 252 16.01 16.05 0.17
N ALA A 253 17.22 16.62 0.32
CA ALA A 253 17.61 17.33 1.54
C ALA A 253 16.63 18.47 1.88
N LEU A 254 16.28 19.30 0.90
CA LEU A 254 15.30 20.37 1.09
C LEU A 254 13.94 19.84 1.50
N HIS A 255 13.46 18.74 0.89
CA HIS A 255 12.21 18.09 1.26
C HIS A 255 12.25 17.63 2.73
N THR A 256 13.33 16.96 3.14
CA THR A 256 13.51 16.52 4.53
C THR A 256 13.47 17.69 5.51
N GLU A 257 14.12 18.81 5.20
CA GLU A 257 14.09 20.01 6.04
C GLU A 257 12.68 20.64 6.11
N ILE A 258 11.93 20.62 5.02
CA ILE A 258 10.53 21.08 5.03
C ILE A 258 9.69 20.20 5.97
N LEU A 259 9.78 18.87 5.87
CA LEU A 259 9.04 17.95 6.74
C LEU A 259 9.35 18.16 8.22
N LYS A 260 10.64 18.35 8.57
CA LYS A 260 11.09 18.63 9.93
C LYS A 260 10.53 19.93 10.51
N ASN A 261 10.31 20.93 9.66
CA ASN A 261 9.89 22.25 10.09
C ASN A 261 8.38 22.52 9.89
N SER A 262 7.63 21.54 9.37
CA SER A 262 6.19 21.65 9.09
C SER A 262 5.41 20.51 9.74
N GLU A 263 4.73 19.69 8.95
CA GLU A 263 3.73 18.70 9.36
C GLU A 263 4.28 17.58 10.26
N LEU A 264 5.55 17.25 10.14
CA LEU A 264 6.17 16.18 10.90
C LEU A 264 7.15 16.67 11.95
N HIS A 265 7.15 17.99 12.26
CA HIS A 265 8.09 18.60 13.19
C HIS A 265 8.11 17.97 14.59
N GLY A 266 6.97 17.47 15.06
CA GLY A 266 6.87 16.85 16.38
C GLY A 266 7.58 15.50 16.50
N PHE A 267 8.03 14.92 15.40
CA PHE A 267 8.82 13.67 15.37
C PHE A 267 10.34 13.92 15.43
N TYR A 268 10.79 15.18 15.37
CA TYR A 268 12.20 15.57 15.34
C TYR A 268 12.64 16.40 16.61
#